data_dcbb9bb6176f45acdcd68455e78d0baa
#
_entry.id   dcbb9bb6176f45acdcd68455e78d0baa
#
_cell.length_a   1.000
_cell.length_b   1.000
_cell.length_c   1.000
_cell.angle_alpha   90.00
_cell.angle_beta   90.00
_cell.angle_gamma   90.00
#
_symmetry.space_group_name_H-M   'P 1'
#
loop_
_entity.id
_entity.type
_entity.pdbx_description
1 polymer ?
#
loop_
_entity_poly.entity_id
_entity_poly.type
_entity_poly.pdbx_seq_one_letter_code
_entity_poly.pdbx_strand_id
1 'polypeptide(L)'
;MATMKDVARLAGVSTSTVSHVINKDRFVSEAITAKVEAAIKELNYAPSALARSLKLNQTHTIGMLITASTNPFYSELVRGVERSCFERGYSLVLCNTEGDEQRMNRNLETLMQKRVDGLLLLCTETHQPSREIMQRYPTVPTVMMDWAPFDGDSDLIQDNSLLGGDLATQYLIDKGHTRIACITGPLDKTPARLRLEGYRAAMKRAGLNIPDGYEVTGDFEFNGGFDAMRQLLSHPLRPQAVFTGNDAMAVGVYQALYQAELQVPQDIAVIGYDDIELASFMTPPLTTIHQPKDELGELAIDVLIRRITQPTLQQQRLQLTPILMERGSA
;
A
#
# COMPACT_ATOMS: atom_id res chain seq x y z
N MET A 1 21.22 16.36 29.45
CA MET A 1 20.20 15.31 29.59
C MET A 1 20.66 14.33 30.66
N ALA A 2 19.76 13.96 31.59
CA ALA A 2 20.08 12.93 32.58
C ALA A 2 20.36 11.60 31.89
N THR A 3 21.25 10.81 32.47
CA THR A 3 21.64 9.50 31.95
C THR A 3 21.14 8.37 32.87
N MET A 4 21.13 7.13 32.37
CA MET A 4 20.82 5.95 33.19
C MET A 4 21.75 5.84 34.41
N LYS A 5 23.02 6.31 34.31
CA LYS A 5 23.96 6.37 35.43
C LYS A 5 23.53 7.36 36.50
N ASP A 6 22.95 8.48 36.12
CA ASP A 6 22.44 9.47 37.07
C ASP A 6 21.24 8.96 37.85
N VAL A 7 20.30 8.27 37.15
CA VAL A 7 19.17 7.58 37.79
C VAL A 7 19.66 6.51 38.77
N ALA A 8 20.62 5.69 38.37
CA ALA A 8 21.20 4.66 39.23
C ALA A 8 21.83 5.25 40.49
N ARG A 9 22.55 6.34 40.35
CA ARG A 9 23.20 7.08 41.45
C ARG A 9 22.17 7.65 42.44
N LEU A 10 21.11 8.28 41.91
CA LEU A 10 20.07 8.89 42.73
C LEU A 10 19.21 7.82 43.46
N ALA A 11 18.89 6.75 42.77
CA ALA A 11 18.12 5.63 43.34
C ALA A 11 18.94 4.70 44.29
N GLY A 12 20.28 4.85 44.33
CA GLY A 12 21.18 4.01 45.11
C GLY A 12 21.27 2.57 44.63
N VAL A 13 21.16 2.33 43.32
CA VAL A 13 21.15 0.99 42.70
C VAL A 13 22.14 0.91 41.54
N SER A 14 22.34 -0.29 40.99
CA SER A 14 23.16 -0.47 39.78
C SER A 14 22.42 -0.03 38.51
N THR A 15 23.15 0.36 37.45
CA THR A 15 22.58 0.66 36.14
C THR A 15 21.80 -0.53 35.54
N SER A 16 22.23 -1.78 35.87
CA SER A 16 21.52 -2.99 35.45
C SER A 16 20.15 -3.08 36.14
N THR A 17 20.05 -2.70 37.43
CA THR A 17 18.78 -2.66 38.18
C THR A 17 17.83 -1.64 37.57
N VAL A 18 18.33 -0.42 37.23
CA VAL A 18 17.53 0.59 36.51
C VAL A 18 17.02 0.05 35.18
N SER A 19 17.90 -0.64 34.41
CA SER A 19 17.52 -1.26 33.14
C SER A 19 16.40 -2.29 33.31
N HIS A 20 16.49 -3.15 34.33
CA HIS A 20 15.47 -4.15 34.61
C HIS A 20 14.13 -3.55 35.03
N VAL A 21 14.13 -2.46 35.81
CA VAL A 21 12.90 -1.73 36.17
C VAL A 21 12.25 -1.11 34.93
N ILE A 22 13.03 -0.46 34.08
CA ILE A 22 12.53 0.22 32.87
C ILE A 22 11.98 -0.79 31.86
N ASN A 23 12.69 -1.90 31.63
CA ASN A 23 12.32 -2.87 30.60
C ASN A 23 11.35 -3.96 31.10
N LYS A 24 11.15 -4.08 32.43
CA LYS A 24 10.33 -5.13 33.07
C LYS A 24 10.72 -6.55 32.64
N ASP A 25 11.99 -6.75 32.31
CA ASP A 25 12.56 -8.00 31.77
C ASP A 25 13.02 -8.96 32.86
N ARG A 26 13.07 -8.50 34.12
CA ARG A 26 13.45 -9.30 35.29
C ARG A 26 12.73 -8.81 36.55
N PHE A 27 12.45 -9.70 37.46
CA PHE A 27 11.85 -9.34 38.77
C PHE A 27 12.77 -8.39 39.53
N VAL A 28 12.20 -7.27 39.97
CA VAL A 28 12.81 -6.31 40.90
C VAL A 28 11.78 -6.04 41.99
N SER A 29 12.22 -5.98 43.27
CA SER A 29 11.32 -5.75 44.37
C SER A 29 10.61 -4.40 44.26
N GLU A 30 9.36 -4.33 44.75
CA GLU A 30 8.54 -3.11 44.71
C GLU A 30 9.25 -1.90 45.33
N ALA A 31 9.96 -2.11 46.45
CA ALA A 31 10.69 -1.04 47.12
C ALA A 31 11.82 -0.46 46.27
N ILE A 32 12.50 -1.29 45.49
CA ILE A 32 13.55 -0.84 44.56
C ILE A 32 12.93 -0.18 43.32
N THR A 33 11.85 -0.77 42.79
CA THR A 33 11.11 -0.22 41.64
C THR A 33 10.64 1.21 41.97
N ALA A 34 9.99 1.41 43.13
CA ALA A 34 9.53 2.74 43.53
C ALA A 34 10.67 3.78 43.65
N LYS A 35 11.86 3.36 44.17
CA LYS A 35 13.03 4.26 44.22
C LYS A 35 13.52 4.67 42.82
N VAL A 36 13.58 3.71 41.88
CA VAL A 36 14.02 3.97 40.53
C VAL A 36 13.02 4.86 39.77
N GLU A 37 11.71 4.61 39.91
CA GLU A 37 10.66 5.43 39.32
C GLU A 37 10.65 6.85 39.84
N ALA A 38 10.86 7.05 41.18
CA ALA A 38 11.01 8.36 41.76
C ALA A 38 12.21 9.11 41.20
N ALA A 39 13.37 8.45 41.05
CA ALA A 39 14.58 9.03 40.50
C ALA A 39 14.41 9.38 38.98
N ILE A 40 13.72 8.55 38.21
CA ILE A 40 13.39 8.81 36.79
C ILE A 40 12.54 10.08 36.70
N LYS A 41 11.52 10.21 37.55
CA LYS A 41 10.62 11.37 37.57
C LYS A 41 11.36 12.65 38.00
N GLU A 42 12.17 12.58 39.04
CA GLU A 42 12.93 13.72 39.55
C GLU A 42 13.93 14.25 38.53
N LEU A 43 14.63 13.35 37.84
CA LEU A 43 15.62 13.70 36.82
C LEU A 43 15.02 13.98 35.45
N ASN A 44 13.70 13.86 35.29
CA ASN A 44 13.01 13.90 34.01
C ASN A 44 13.74 13.02 32.95
N TYR A 45 14.14 11.83 33.37
CA TYR A 45 14.92 10.93 32.54
C TYR A 45 14.00 10.18 31.59
N ALA A 46 14.24 10.29 30.29
CA ALA A 46 13.62 9.48 29.25
C ALA A 46 14.63 8.42 28.75
N PRO A 47 14.29 7.12 28.79
CA PRO A 47 15.14 6.09 28.22
C PRO A 47 15.41 6.35 26.74
N SER A 48 16.69 6.28 26.33
CA SER A 48 17.06 6.44 24.93
C SER A 48 16.65 5.20 24.14
N ALA A 49 15.73 5.36 23.20
CA ALA A 49 15.36 4.30 22.25
C ALA A 49 16.59 3.82 21.45
N LEU A 50 17.50 4.75 21.07
CA LEU A 50 18.74 4.42 20.37
C LEU A 50 19.67 3.51 21.20
N ALA A 51 19.82 3.81 22.52
CA ALA A 51 20.65 2.97 23.38
C ALA A 51 20.05 1.57 23.59
N ARG A 52 18.72 1.49 23.63
CA ARG A 52 17.99 0.22 23.70
C ARG A 52 18.17 -0.58 22.42
N SER A 53 17.98 0.05 21.27
CA SER A 53 18.08 -0.61 19.96
C SER A 53 19.47 -1.16 19.69
N LEU A 54 20.52 -0.44 20.10
CA LEU A 54 21.91 -0.92 20.00
C LEU A 54 22.16 -2.16 20.87
N LYS A 55 21.52 -2.25 22.05
CA LYS A 55 21.68 -3.41 22.96
C LYS A 55 20.88 -4.63 22.49
N LEU A 56 19.67 -4.42 21.97
CA LEU A 56 18.75 -5.48 21.55
C LEU A 56 18.89 -5.84 20.07
N ASN A 57 19.65 -5.04 19.30
CA ASN A 57 19.74 -5.11 17.84
C ASN A 57 18.36 -5.08 17.14
N GLN A 58 17.40 -4.39 17.76
CA GLN A 58 16.04 -4.18 17.26
C GLN A 58 15.61 -2.74 17.53
N THR A 59 15.00 -2.10 16.53
CA THR A 59 14.53 -0.70 16.62
C THR A 59 13.03 -0.61 16.85
N HIS A 60 12.31 -1.72 16.70
CA HIS A 60 10.84 -1.77 16.62
C HIS A 60 10.30 -0.75 15.59
N THR A 61 10.98 -0.68 14.44
CA THR A 61 10.64 0.26 13.36
C THR A 61 10.56 -0.50 12.04
N ILE A 62 9.46 -0.35 11.33
CA ILE A 62 9.24 -0.84 9.98
C ILE A 62 9.39 0.34 9.02
N GLY A 63 10.15 0.14 7.94
CA GLY A 63 10.22 1.06 6.83
C GLY A 63 9.18 0.70 5.76
N MET A 64 8.50 1.69 5.20
CA MET A 64 7.57 1.48 4.09
C MET A 64 7.85 2.47 2.96
N LEU A 65 7.99 1.96 1.74
CA LEU A 65 8.06 2.75 0.52
C LEU A 65 6.77 2.60 -0.26
N ILE A 66 6.20 3.73 -0.69
CA ILE A 66 5.04 3.80 -1.59
C ILE A 66 5.32 4.75 -2.75
N THR A 67 4.58 4.62 -3.85
CA THR A 67 4.75 5.50 -5.00
C THR A 67 4.27 6.92 -4.69
N ALA A 68 3.02 7.08 -4.22
CA ALA A 68 2.46 8.40 -3.94
C ALA A 68 1.43 8.36 -2.80
N SER A 69 1.66 9.15 -1.75
CA SER A 69 0.71 9.26 -0.63
C SER A 69 -0.54 10.10 -0.95
N THR A 70 -0.56 10.79 -2.10
CA THR A 70 -1.70 11.57 -2.58
C THR A 70 -2.82 10.73 -3.17
N ASN A 71 -2.50 9.53 -3.66
CA ASN A 71 -3.51 8.60 -4.14
C ASN A 71 -4.25 7.97 -2.95
N PRO A 72 -5.60 8.05 -2.88
CA PRO A 72 -6.38 7.56 -1.74
C PRO A 72 -6.16 6.08 -1.42
N PHE A 73 -5.94 5.23 -2.42
CA PHE A 73 -5.64 3.81 -2.22
C PHE A 73 -4.43 3.60 -1.30
N TYR A 74 -3.33 4.30 -1.58
CA TYR A 74 -2.13 4.20 -0.74
C TYR A 74 -2.35 4.76 0.66
N SER A 75 -3.11 5.86 0.79
CA SER A 75 -3.42 6.45 2.11
C SER A 75 -4.22 5.49 3.00
N GLU A 76 -5.20 4.81 2.43
CA GLU A 76 -6.04 3.84 3.14
C GLU A 76 -5.23 2.60 3.54
N LEU A 77 -4.39 2.09 2.64
CA LEU A 77 -3.50 0.97 2.93
C LEU A 77 -2.47 1.31 4.03
N VAL A 78 -1.84 2.49 3.95
CA VAL A 78 -0.90 2.96 4.98
C VAL A 78 -1.57 3.03 6.34
N ARG A 79 -2.83 3.47 6.42
CA ARG A 79 -3.62 3.47 7.66
C ARG A 79 -3.76 2.06 8.25
N GLY A 80 -4.04 1.05 7.41
CA GLY A 80 -4.12 -0.36 7.83
C GLY A 80 -2.78 -0.89 8.33
N VAL A 81 -1.71 -0.62 7.60
CA VAL A 81 -0.33 -0.99 7.96
C VAL A 81 0.08 -0.33 9.27
N GLU A 82 -0.17 0.97 9.45
CA GLU A 82 0.20 1.72 10.65
C GLU A 82 -0.52 1.17 11.89
N ARG A 83 -1.83 0.91 11.79
CA ARG A 83 -2.60 0.28 12.87
C ARG A 83 -2.01 -1.07 13.25
N SER A 84 -1.72 -1.89 12.27
CA SER A 84 -1.15 -3.22 12.46
C SER A 84 0.24 -3.18 13.10
N CYS A 85 1.08 -2.21 12.72
CA CYS A 85 2.36 -1.93 13.37
C CYS A 85 2.17 -1.55 14.84
N PHE A 86 1.29 -0.58 15.09
CA PHE A 86 1.04 -0.07 16.46
C PHE A 86 0.58 -1.19 17.41
N GLU A 87 -0.36 -2.02 16.99
CA GLU A 87 -0.87 -3.15 17.79
C GLU A 87 0.22 -4.18 18.15
N ARG A 88 1.25 -4.27 17.31
CA ARG A 88 2.39 -5.19 17.49
C ARG A 88 3.63 -4.52 18.08
N GLY A 89 3.51 -3.25 18.52
CA GLY A 89 4.57 -2.49 19.19
C GLY A 89 5.66 -1.98 18.25
N TYR A 90 5.35 -1.82 16.96
CA TYR A 90 6.25 -1.24 15.96
C TYR A 90 5.83 0.19 15.60
N SER A 91 6.80 1.01 15.22
CA SER A 91 6.58 2.30 14.58
C SER A 91 6.76 2.18 13.07
N LEU A 92 5.99 2.94 12.29
CA LEU A 92 6.10 2.98 10.83
C LEU A 92 6.87 4.24 10.38
N VAL A 93 7.84 4.06 9.49
CA VAL A 93 8.52 5.16 8.76
C VAL A 93 8.13 5.07 7.30
N LEU A 94 7.33 6.03 6.85
CA LEU A 94 6.82 6.09 5.47
C LEU A 94 7.72 6.96 4.60
N CYS A 95 8.02 6.49 3.39
CA CYS A 95 8.74 7.23 2.36
C CYS A 95 7.99 7.15 1.02
N ASN A 96 7.89 8.29 0.32
CA ASN A 96 7.34 8.38 -1.03
C ASN A 96 8.44 8.36 -2.07
N THR A 97 8.25 7.61 -3.16
CA THR A 97 9.19 7.55 -4.29
C THR A 97 8.82 8.51 -5.41
N GLU A 98 7.54 8.84 -5.54
CA GLU A 98 6.97 9.65 -6.64
C GLU A 98 7.31 9.08 -8.04
N GLY A 99 7.46 7.76 -8.15
CA GLY A 99 7.83 7.11 -9.40
C GLY A 99 9.29 7.30 -9.83
N ASP A 100 10.13 7.91 -8.97
CA ASP A 100 11.52 8.22 -9.26
C ASP A 100 12.48 7.19 -8.66
N GLU A 101 13.30 6.56 -9.52
CA GLU A 101 14.25 5.51 -9.14
C GLU A 101 15.33 6.03 -8.18
N GLN A 102 15.86 7.23 -8.41
CA GLN A 102 16.91 7.78 -7.55
C GLN A 102 16.36 8.07 -6.16
N ARG A 103 15.13 8.59 -6.11
CA ARG A 103 14.42 8.85 -4.86
C ARG A 103 14.11 7.56 -4.10
N MET A 104 13.68 6.51 -4.81
CA MET A 104 13.47 5.19 -4.26
C MET A 104 14.76 4.66 -3.61
N ASN A 105 15.86 4.65 -4.33
CA ASN A 105 17.15 4.15 -3.85
C ASN A 105 17.67 4.95 -2.65
N ARG A 106 17.55 6.29 -2.68
CA ARG A 106 17.93 7.16 -1.57
C ARG A 106 17.09 6.92 -0.31
N ASN A 107 15.78 6.75 -0.47
CA ASN A 107 14.89 6.44 0.64
C ASN A 107 15.19 5.07 1.23
N LEU A 108 15.41 4.07 0.38
CA LEU A 108 15.82 2.73 0.81
C LEU A 108 17.10 2.77 1.64
N GLU A 109 18.14 3.46 1.14
CA GLU A 109 19.39 3.64 1.86
C GLU A 109 19.20 4.34 3.22
N THR A 110 18.34 5.36 3.25
CA THR A 110 17.99 6.09 4.48
C THR A 110 17.32 5.18 5.51
N LEU A 111 16.38 4.34 5.10
CA LEU A 111 15.72 3.38 5.98
C LEU A 111 16.70 2.35 6.53
N MET A 112 17.59 1.84 5.68
CA MET A 112 18.64 0.91 6.10
C MET A 112 19.62 1.54 7.12
N GLN A 113 20.04 2.80 6.90
CA GLN A 113 20.88 3.55 7.85
C GLN A 113 20.17 3.80 9.18
N LYS A 114 18.84 3.97 9.17
CA LYS A 114 18.01 4.04 10.38
C LYS A 114 17.83 2.70 11.08
N ARG A 115 18.35 1.61 10.51
CA ARG A 115 18.27 0.24 11.03
C ARG A 115 16.84 -0.22 11.26
N VAL A 116 15.96 0.00 10.27
CA VAL A 116 14.62 -0.58 10.34
C VAL A 116 14.71 -2.10 10.46
N ASP A 117 13.81 -2.71 11.23
CA ASP A 117 13.80 -4.16 11.46
C ASP A 117 13.26 -4.95 10.27
N GLY A 118 12.51 -4.26 9.40
CA GLY A 118 11.98 -4.83 8.16
C GLY A 118 11.45 -3.76 7.20
N LEU A 119 11.19 -4.15 5.97
CA LEU A 119 10.73 -3.28 4.88
C LEU A 119 9.44 -3.78 4.26
N LEU A 120 8.53 -2.84 3.98
CA LEU A 120 7.40 -3.01 3.07
C LEU A 120 7.63 -2.17 1.82
N LEU A 121 7.55 -2.80 0.65
CA LEU A 121 7.72 -2.13 -0.64
C LEU A 121 6.41 -2.25 -1.44
N LEU A 122 5.69 -1.14 -1.51
CA LEU A 122 4.47 -0.99 -2.32
C LEU A 122 4.72 0.08 -3.37
N CYS A 123 5.65 -0.20 -4.25
CA CYS A 123 5.98 0.68 -5.34
C CYS A 123 5.74 -0.08 -6.63
N THR A 124 4.80 0.40 -7.42
CA THR A 124 4.52 -0.15 -8.75
C THR A 124 5.53 0.34 -9.79
N GLU A 125 6.75 0.67 -9.34
CA GLU A 125 7.80 1.19 -10.19
C GLU A 125 8.22 0.16 -11.24
N THR A 126 8.64 0.65 -12.42
CA THR A 126 9.21 -0.18 -13.48
C THR A 126 10.59 -0.72 -13.08
N HIS A 127 11.26 0.00 -12.20
CA HIS A 127 12.60 -0.31 -11.74
C HIS A 127 12.56 -1.08 -10.42
N GLN A 128 13.30 -2.16 -10.35
CA GLN A 128 13.49 -2.90 -9.10
C GLN A 128 14.38 -2.10 -8.13
N PRO A 129 14.18 -2.26 -6.81
CA PRO A 129 15.10 -1.72 -5.83
C PRO A 129 16.52 -2.12 -6.19
N SER A 130 17.49 -1.20 -5.98
CA SER A 130 18.89 -1.47 -6.28
C SER A 130 19.33 -2.79 -5.61
N ARG A 131 19.71 -3.78 -6.40
CA ARG A 131 20.24 -5.05 -5.90
C ARG A 131 21.46 -4.81 -5.01
N GLU A 132 22.27 -3.81 -5.33
CA GLU A 132 23.44 -3.45 -4.53
C GLU A 132 23.04 -3.01 -3.12
N ILE A 133 22.00 -2.17 -2.98
CA ILE A 133 21.51 -1.73 -1.67
C ILE A 133 20.95 -2.93 -0.90
N MET A 134 20.09 -3.74 -1.53
CA MET A 134 19.51 -4.93 -0.88
C MET A 134 20.55 -5.94 -0.46
N GLN A 135 21.57 -6.20 -1.29
CA GLN A 135 22.69 -7.12 -0.98
C GLN A 135 23.61 -6.60 0.14
N ARG A 136 23.69 -5.28 0.33
CA ARG A 136 24.45 -4.68 1.44
C ARG A 136 23.79 -4.92 2.80
N TYR A 137 22.47 -5.16 2.82
CA TYR A 137 21.67 -5.38 4.03
C TYR A 137 20.85 -6.68 3.97
N PRO A 138 21.49 -7.84 3.76
CA PRO A 138 20.78 -9.10 3.47
C PRO A 138 19.96 -9.63 4.65
N THR A 139 20.17 -9.08 5.83
CA THR A 139 19.48 -9.51 7.07
C THR A 139 18.18 -8.74 7.33
N VAL A 140 17.87 -7.71 6.53
CA VAL A 140 16.61 -6.95 6.68
C VAL A 140 15.51 -7.60 5.85
N PRO A 141 14.53 -8.24 6.49
CA PRO A 141 13.41 -8.87 5.80
C PRO A 141 12.62 -7.85 4.99
N THR A 142 12.16 -8.27 3.83
CA THR A 142 11.38 -7.42 2.92
C THR A 142 10.14 -8.16 2.45
N VAL A 143 8.98 -7.49 2.52
CA VAL A 143 7.74 -7.90 1.89
C VAL A 143 7.45 -6.95 0.74
N MET A 144 7.22 -7.51 -0.43
CA MET A 144 6.82 -6.78 -1.63
C MET A 144 5.32 -6.91 -1.84
N MET A 145 4.69 -5.79 -2.20
CA MET A 145 3.26 -5.71 -2.42
C MET A 145 3.00 -5.19 -3.85
N ASP A 146 2.16 -5.90 -4.61
CA ASP A 146 1.80 -5.57 -6.00
C ASP A 146 2.97 -5.32 -6.97
N TRP A 147 4.10 -5.93 -6.67
CA TRP A 147 5.30 -5.83 -7.50
C TRP A 147 5.52 -7.14 -8.27
N ALA A 148 5.68 -7.05 -9.58
CA ALA A 148 6.03 -8.20 -10.39
C ALA A 148 6.74 -7.79 -11.70
N PRO A 149 7.57 -8.68 -12.28
CA PRO A 149 8.11 -9.88 -11.68
C PRO A 149 9.29 -9.54 -10.76
N PHE A 150 9.37 -10.18 -9.60
CA PHE A 150 10.51 -10.04 -8.70
C PHE A 150 11.21 -11.40 -8.55
N ASP A 151 12.48 -11.48 -8.94
CA ASP A 151 13.31 -12.68 -8.88
C ASP A 151 14.13 -12.77 -7.59
N GLY A 152 13.67 -12.14 -6.51
CA GLY A 152 14.35 -12.11 -5.22
C GLY A 152 13.76 -13.06 -4.19
N ASP A 153 14.45 -13.16 -3.04
CA ASP A 153 14.05 -13.98 -1.89
C ASP A 153 13.03 -13.31 -0.96
N SER A 154 12.39 -12.21 -1.39
CA SER A 154 11.40 -11.48 -0.60
C SER A 154 10.03 -12.15 -0.67
N ASP A 155 9.27 -12.04 0.42
CA ASP A 155 7.86 -12.42 0.41
C ASP A 155 7.07 -11.48 -0.52
N LEU A 156 6.05 -12.03 -1.20
CA LEU A 156 5.25 -11.30 -2.18
C LEU A 156 3.77 -11.42 -1.84
N ILE A 157 3.09 -10.29 -1.79
CA ILE A 157 1.63 -10.22 -1.63
C ILE A 157 1.07 -9.42 -2.79
N GLN A 158 0.10 -9.99 -3.51
CA GLN A 158 -0.45 -9.40 -4.73
C GLN A 158 -1.97 -9.48 -4.74
N ASP A 159 -2.60 -8.48 -5.35
CA ASP A 159 -3.97 -8.58 -5.81
C ASP A 159 -4.04 -9.43 -7.09
N ASN A 160 -5.18 -10.12 -7.31
CA ASN A 160 -5.45 -10.77 -8.59
C ASN A 160 -6.04 -9.78 -9.59
N SER A 161 -5.21 -8.87 -10.05
CA SER A 161 -5.59 -7.78 -10.96
C SER A 161 -6.19 -8.28 -12.28
N LEU A 162 -5.77 -9.46 -12.77
CA LEU A 162 -6.36 -10.06 -13.98
C LEU A 162 -7.81 -10.46 -13.72
N LEU A 163 -8.08 -11.14 -12.62
CA LEU A 163 -9.44 -11.51 -12.22
C LEU A 163 -10.29 -10.26 -11.99
N GLY A 164 -9.75 -9.23 -11.34
CA GLY A 164 -10.48 -7.99 -11.08
C GLY A 164 -10.89 -7.26 -12.36
N GLY A 165 -10.00 -7.16 -13.36
CA GLY A 165 -10.33 -6.60 -14.67
C GLY A 165 -11.37 -7.41 -15.43
N ASP A 166 -11.31 -8.74 -15.31
CA ASP A 166 -12.31 -9.65 -15.89
C ASP A 166 -13.69 -9.46 -15.21
N LEU A 167 -13.75 -9.42 -13.89
CA LEU A 167 -14.98 -9.22 -13.12
C LEU A 167 -15.64 -7.87 -13.44
N ALA A 168 -14.87 -6.79 -13.47
CA ALA A 168 -15.37 -5.46 -13.80
C ALA A 168 -16.01 -5.42 -15.18
N THR A 169 -15.33 -5.99 -16.16
CA THR A 169 -15.79 -5.99 -17.54
C THR A 169 -16.96 -6.93 -17.74
N GLN A 170 -16.92 -8.13 -17.15
CA GLN A 170 -18.03 -9.08 -17.21
C GLN A 170 -19.31 -8.50 -16.63
N TYR A 171 -19.21 -7.77 -15.49
CA TYR A 171 -20.36 -7.08 -14.90
C TYR A 171 -21.01 -6.10 -15.87
N LEU A 172 -20.22 -5.28 -16.58
CA LEU A 172 -20.75 -4.36 -17.59
C LEU A 172 -21.42 -5.10 -18.76
N ILE A 173 -20.85 -6.25 -19.18
CA ILE A 173 -21.44 -7.11 -20.23
C ILE A 173 -22.77 -7.68 -19.75
N ASP A 174 -22.86 -8.17 -18.52
CA ASP A 174 -24.07 -8.74 -17.93
C ASP A 174 -25.19 -7.70 -17.78
N LYS A 175 -24.83 -6.41 -17.62
CA LYS A 175 -25.79 -5.28 -17.68
C LYS A 175 -26.21 -4.90 -19.11
N GLY A 176 -25.71 -5.59 -20.13
CA GLY A 176 -26.11 -5.43 -21.54
C GLY A 176 -25.26 -4.44 -22.34
N HIS A 177 -24.16 -3.95 -21.80
CA HIS A 177 -23.26 -3.06 -22.53
C HIS A 177 -22.40 -3.85 -23.51
N THR A 178 -22.36 -3.40 -24.77
CA THR A 178 -21.57 -4.02 -25.84
C THR A 178 -20.41 -3.16 -26.34
N ARG A 179 -20.45 -1.87 -26.05
CA ARG A 179 -19.38 -0.90 -26.37
C ARG A 179 -18.77 -0.40 -25.06
N ILE A 180 -17.80 -1.16 -24.56
CA ILE A 180 -17.13 -0.92 -23.29
C ILE A 180 -15.71 -0.43 -23.60
N ALA A 181 -15.32 0.72 -23.10
CA ALA A 181 -13.96 1.23 -23.16
C ALA A 181 -13.19 0.94 -21.88
N CYS A 182 -11.86 0.92 -21.95
CA CYS A 182 -10.99 0.73 -20.80
C CYS A 182 -10.00 1.91 -20.71
N ILE A 183 -10.01 2.60 -19.57
CA ILE A 183 -8.98 3.58 -19.22
C ILE A 183 -7.99 2.87 -18.31
N THR A 184 -6.82 2.55 -18.82
CA THR A 184 -5.78 1.80 -18.10
C THR A 184 -4.95 2.73 -17.22
N GLY A 185 -4.19 2.17 -16.26
CA GLY A 185 -3.01 2.88 -15.74
C GLY A 185 -1.82 2.79 -16.70
N PRO A 186 -0.65 3.31 -16.30
CA PRO A 186 0.59 3.18 -17.09
C PRO A 186 0.92 1.70 -17.35
N LEU A 187 1.08 1.32 -18.62
CA LEU A 187 1.23 -0.09 -19.04
C LEU A 187 2.60 -0.69 -18.70
N ASP A 188 3.55 0.09 -18.25
CA ASP A 188 4.78 -0.38 -17.63
C ASP A 188 4.56 -0.97 -16.23
N LYS A 189 3.40 -0.69 -15.61
CA LYS A 189 2.99 -1.22 -14.31
C LYS A 189 2.23 -2.54 -14.46
N THR A 190 2.64 -3.56 -13.70
CA THR A 190 2.02 -4.89 -13.77
C THR A 190 0.53 -4.90 -13.45
N PRO A 191 0.02 -4.22 -12.39
CA PRO A 191 -1.42 -4.18 -12.15
C PRO A 191 -2.21 -3.61 -13.33
N ALA A 192 -1.71 -2.54 -13.98
CA ALA A 192 -2.37 -1.94 -15.14
C ALA A 192 -2.48 -2.92 -16.31
N ARG A 193 -1.39 -3.63 -16.64
CA ARG A 193 -1.40 -4.65 -17.70
C ARG A 193 -2.38 -5.77 -17.40
N LEU A 194 -2.34 -6.31 -16.18
CA LEU A 194 -3.20 -7.43 -15.79
C LEU A 194 -4.69 -7.04 -15.79
N ARG A 195 -5.05 -5.83 -15.34
CA ARG A 195 -6.42 -5.32 -15.43
C ARG A 195 -6.89 -5.19 -16.87
N LEU A 196 -6.02 -4.68 -17.76
CA LEU A 196 -6.30 -4.61 -19.19
C LEU A 196 -6.43 -6.00 -19.83
N GLU A 197 -5.59 -6.95 -19.46
CA GLU A 197 -5.68 -8.34 -19.94
C GLU A 197 -7.00 -8.99 -19.50
N GLY A 198 -7.44 -8.74 -18.26
CA GLY A 198 -8.75 -9.17 -17.75
C GLY A 198 -9.91 -8.59 -18.57
N TYR A 199 -9.88 -7.28 -18.85
CA TYR A 199 -10.85 -6.62 -19.71
C TYR A 199 -10.90 -7.27 -21.10
N ARG A 200 -9.75 -7.46 -21.75
CA ARG A 200 -9.66 -8.09 -23.07
C ARG A 200 -10.19 -9.52 -23.07
N ALA A 201 -9.90 -10.27 -21.99
CA ALA A 201 -10.37 -11.65 -21.84
C ALA A 201 -11.90 -11.72 -21.75
N ALA A 202 -12.53 -10.85 -20.96
CA ALA A 202 -13.98 -10.78 -20.83
C ALA A 202 -14.67 -10.38 -22.15
N MET A 203 -14.17 -9.33 -22.81
CA MET A 203 -14.68 -8.89 -24.12
C MET A 203 -14.59 -10.03 -25.16
N LYS A 204 -13.45 -10.70 -25.24
CA LYS A 204 -13.25 -11.84 -26.16
C LYS A 204 -14.18 -13.00 -25.86
N ARG A 205 -14.35 -13.34 -24.58
CA ARG A 205 -15.25 -14.41 -24.12
C ARG A 205 -16.70 -14.15 -24.52
N ALA A 206 -17.12 -12.88 -24.47
CA ALA A 206 -18.46 -12.45 -24.88
C ALA A 206 -18.61 -12.28 -26.40
N GLY A 207 -17.57 -12.46 -27.19
CA GLY A 207 -17.59 -12.24 -28.64
C GLY A 207 -17.74 -10.77 -29.04
N LEU A 208 -17.37 -9.84 -28.15
CA LEU A 208 -17.46 -8.41 -28.38
C LEU A 208 -16.14 -7.86 -28.94
N ASN A 209 -16.26 -6.99 -29.96
CA ASN A 209 -15.10 -6.31 -30.53
C ASN A 209 -14.73 -5.09 -29.67
N ILE A 210 -13.43 -4.83 -29.56
CA ILE A 210 -12.89 -3.61 -28.97
C ILE A 210 -12.57 -2.66 -30.12
N PRO A 211 -13.29 -1.54 -30.28
CA PRO A 211 -12.98 -0.56 -31.34
C PRO A 211 -11.60 0.07 -31.13
N ASP A 212 -10.94 0.42 -32.22
CA ASP A 212 -9.69 1.16 -32.13
C ASP A 212 -9.88 2.46 -31.34
N GLY A 213 -8.99 2.73 -30.38
CA GLY A 213 -9.09 3.92 -29.51
C GLY A 213 -9.97 3.75 -28.25
N TYR A 214 -10.53 2.56 -27.98
CA TYR A 214 -11.26 2.27 -26.75
C TYR A 214 -10.36 1.89 -25.57
N GLU A 215 -9.12 1.52 -25.83
CA GLU A 215 -8.11 1.33 -24.80
C GLU A 215 -7.29 2.61 -24.69
N VAL A 216 -7.50 3.38 -23.64
CA VAL A 216 -6.81 4.67 -23.41
C VAL A 216 -5.93 4.55 -22.18
N THR A 217 -4.68 4.97 -22.29
CA THR A 217 -3.75 4.94 -21.17
C THR A 217 -3.92 6.19 -20.31
N GLY A 218 -4.20 6.01 -19.02
CA GLY A 218 -4.16 7.01 -17.97
C GLY A 218 -2.87 6.89 -17.15
N ASP A 219 -2.90 7.48 -15.94
CA ASP A 219 -1.73 7.64 -15.07
C ASP A 219 -1.97 7.19 -13.61
N PHE A 220 -3.15 6.63 -13.32
CA PHE A 220 -3.67 6.32 -11.99
C PHE A 220 -4.06 7.55 -11.14
N GLU A 221 -4.03 8.75 -11.72
CA GLU A 221 -4.38 10.00 -11.06
C GLU A 221 -5.70 10.57 -11.62
N PHE A 222 -6.29 11.53 -10.91
CA PHE A 222 -7.56 12.17 -11.29
C PHE A 222 -7.51 12.78 -12.70
N ASN A 223 -6.43 13.49 -13.03
CA ASN A 223 -6.29 14.19 -14.30
C ASN A 223 -6.15 13.23 -15.49
N GLY A 224 -5.42 12.14 -15.32
CA GLY A 224 -5.30 11.13 -16.38
C GLY A 224 -6.65 10.49 -16.72
N GLY A 225 -7.49 10.24 -15.71
CA GLY A 225 -8.86 9.78 -15.94
C GLY A 225 -9.73 10.80 -16.68
N PHE A 226 -9.62 12.08 -16.32
CA PHE A 226 -10.32 13.18 -16.96
C PHE A 226 -9.94 13.32 -18.44
N ASP A 227 -8.64 13.36 -18.74
CA ASP A 227 -8.15 13.53 -20.10
C ASP A 227 -8.46 12.31 -20.98
N ALA A 228 -8.33 11.11 -20.45
CA ALA A 228 -8.68 9.87 -21.14
C ALA A 228 -10.17 9.81 -21.48
N MET A 229 -11.05 10.24 -20.56
CA MET A 229 -12.49 10.29 -20.84
C MET A 229 -12.82 11.32 -21.90
N ARG A 230 -12.21 12.50 -21.89
CA ARG A 230 -12.38 13.49 -22.96
C ARG A 230 -11.97 12.94 -24.34
N GLN A 231 -10.90 12.16 -24.40
CA GLN A 231 -10.50 11.47 -25.64
C GLN A 231 -11.60 10.50 -26.09
N LEU A 232 -12.15 9.66 -25.18
CA LEU A 232 -13.23 8.73 -25.48
C LEU A 232 -14.51 9.44 -25.92
N LEU A 233 -14.83 10.60 -25.35
CA LEU A 233 -16.00 11.39 -25.75
C LEU A 233 -15.87 12.00 -27.16
N SER A 234 -14.65 12.23 -27.62
CA SER A 234 -14.39 12.70 -29.00
C SER A 234 -14.40 11.58 -30.04
N HIS A 235 -14.48 10.32 -29.60
CA HIS A 235 -14.50 9.17 -30.51
C HIS A 235 -15.82 9.13 -31.31
N PRO A 236 -15.78 8.85 -32.63
CA PRO A 236 -17.00 8.80 -33.49
C PRO A 236 -18.07 7.81 -33.00
N LEU A 237 -17.63 6.70 -32.44
CA LEU A 237 -18.47 5.72 -31.78
C LEU A 237 -18.29 5.85 -30.27
N ARG A 238 -19.21 6.56 -29.59
CA ARG A 238 -19.14 6.78 -28.15
C ARG A 238 -19.32 5.46 -27.38
N PRO A 239 -18.51 5.18 -26.31
CA PRO A 239 -18.72 4.01 -25.46
C PRO A 239 -20.04 4.13 -24.68
N GLN A 240 -20.64 2.99 -24.34
CA GLN A 240 -21.80 2.89 -23.44
C GLN A 240 -21.37 2.74 -21.98
N ALA A 241 -20.17 2.20 -21.78
CA ALA A 241 -19.60 1.99 -20.46
C ALA A 241 -18.08 2.14 -20.50
N VAL A 242 -17.51 2.49 -19.35
CA VAL A 242 -16.07 2.65 -19.17
C VAL A 242 -15.62 1.89 -17.93
N PHE A 243 -14.64 1.00 -18.10
CA PHE A 243 -13.87 0.44 -17.02
C PHE A 243 -12.62 1.30 -16.79
N THR A 244 -12.46 1.85 -15.59
CA THR A 244 -11.26 2.61 -15.18
C THR A 244 -10.32 1.74 -14.38
N GLY A 245 -9.06 1.80 -14.68
CA GLY A 245 -8.02 1.00 -14.02
C GLY A 245 -7.85 1.28 -12.52
N ASN A 246 -8.40 2.41 -12.01
CA ASN A 246 -8.58 2.66 -10.59
C ASN A 246 -9.66 3.72 -10.32
N ASP A 247 -10.07 3.87 -9.05
CA ASP A 247 -11.12 4.80 -8.62
C ASP A 247 -10.67 6.26 -8.70
N ALA A 248 -9.39 6.56 -8.53
CA ALA A 248 -8.90 7.93 -8.69
C ALA A 248 -9.15 8.44 -10.13
N MET A 249 -8.85 7.62 -11.14
CA MET A 249 -9.20 7.96 -12.52
C MET A 249 -10.72 8.03 -12.73
N ALA A 250 -11.53 7.20 -12.04
CA ALA A 250 -12.99 7.27 -12.13
C ALA A 250 -13.53 8.62 -11.68
N VAL A 251 -12.95 9.25 -10.65
CA VAL A 251 -13.30 10.62 -10.25
C VAL A 251 -13.07 11.61 -11.41
N GLY A 252 -11.94 11.48 -12.11
CA GLY A 252 -11.67 12.29 -13.29
C GLY A 252 -12.66 12.05 -14.43
N VAL A 253 -13.05 10.79 -14.65
CA VAL A 253 -14.08 10.39 -15.62
C VAL A 253 -15.41 11.07 -15.30
N TYR A 254 -15.85 11.04 -14.04
CA TYR A 254 -17.07 11.73 -13.60
C TYR A 254 -17.04 13.23 -13.89
N GLN A 255 -15.90 13.88 -13.62
CA GLN A 255 -15.72 15.29 -13.92
C GLN A 255 -15.82 15.59 -15.43
N ALA A 256 -15.25 14.73 -16.28
CA ALA A 256 -15.32 14.89 -17.73
C ALA A 256 -16.76 14.70 -18.25
N LEU A 257 -17.48 13.70 -17.72
CA LEU A 257 -18.88 13.45 -18.05
C LEU A 257 -19.77 14.61 -17.60
N TYR A 258 -19.56 15.13 -16.39
CA TYR A 258 -20.29 16.30 -15.88
C TYR A 258 -20.11 17.54 -16.78
N GLN A 259 -18.86 17.81 -17.22
CA GLN A 259 -18.59 18.93 -18.16
C GLN A 259 -19.22 18.74 -19.55
N ALA A 260 -19.44 17.48 -19.95
CA ALA A 260 -20.12 17.14 -21.19
C ALA A 260 -21.64 17.03 -21.05
N GLU A 261 -22.19 17.37 -19.87
CA GLU A 261 -23.63 17.30 -19.55
C GLU A 261 -24.19 15.86 -19.70
N LEU A 262 -23.36 14.84 -19.47
CA LEU A 262 -23.72 13.41 -19.53
C LEU A 262 -23.92 12.82 -18.13
N GLN A 263 -24.93 11.97 -18.01
CA GLN A 263 -25.32 11.35 -16.75
C GLN A 263 -24.73 9.94 -16.59
N VAL A 264 -24.30 9.64 -15.38
CA VAL A 264 -23.88 8.31 -14.96
C VAL A 264 -25.03 7.67 -14.16
N PRO A 265 -25.45 6.43 -14.45
CA PRO A 265 -25.02 5.55 -15.55
C PRO A 265 -25.83 5.71 -16.85
N GLN A 266 -26.81 6.64 -16.92
CA GLN A 266 -27.85 6.68 -17.96
C GLN A 266 -27.27 6.87 -19.36
N ASP A 267 -26.24 7.73 -19.50
CA ASP A 267 -25.57 7.96 -20.77
C ASP A 267 -24.31 7.11 -20.92
N ILE A 268 -23.54 6.99 -19.85
CA ILE A 268 -22.31 6.17 -19.78
C ILE A 268 -22.20 5.54 -18.41
N ALA A 269 -22.21 4.21 -18.34
CA ALA A 269 -21.90 3.49 -17.12
C ALA A 269 -20.40 3.56 -16.80
N VAL A 270 -20.05 3.64 -15.50
CA VAL A 270 -18.66 3.71 -15.06
C VAL A 270 -18.42 2.66 -13.96
N ILE A 271 -17.36 1.87 -14.12
CA ILE A 271 -16.87 0.97 -13.09
C ILE A 271 -15.42 1.27 -12.78
N GLY A 272 -15.08 1.30 -11.49
CA GLY A 272 -13.75 1.57 -10.99
C GLY A 272 -12.98 0.33 -10.54
N TYR A 273 -11.88 0.58 -9.82
CA TYR A 273 -11.03 -0.41 -9.18
C TYR A 273 -10.39 0.21 -7.94
N ASP A 274 -10.22 -0.52 -6.85
CA ASP A 274 -9.64 -0.24 -5.54
C ASP A 274 -10.66 -0.15 -4.42
N ASP A 275 -11.89 0.31 -4.67
CA ASP A 275 -12.92 0.58 -3.68
C ASP A 275 -12.44 1.54 -2.59
N ILE A 276 -11.88 2.69 -3.00
CA ILE A 276 -11.51 3.75 -2.06
C ILE A 276 -12.75 4.32 -1.36
N GLU A 277 -12.58 4.86 -0.14
CA GLU A 277 -13.68 5.43 0.64
C GLU A 277 -14.50 6.45 -0.18
N LEU A 278 -13.81 7.28 -0.98
CA LEU A 278 -14.44 8.27 -1.85
C LEU A 278 -15.43 7.67 -2.86
N ALA A 279 -15.23 6.42 -3.31
CA ALA A 279 -16.11 5.76 -4.26
C ALA A 279 -17.58 5.70 -3.79
N SER A 280 -17.79 5.55 -2.48
CA SER A 280 -19.12 5.52 -1.89
C SER A 280 -19.78 6.90 -1.77
N PHE A 281 -19.02 7.99 -1.85
CA PHE A 281 -19.47 9.39 -1.75
C PHE A 281 -19.61 10.08 -3.10
N MET A 282 -19.27 9.42 -4.20
CA MET A 282 -19.52 9.93 -5.55
C MET A 282 -21.03 9.97 -5.84
N THR A 283 -21.45 10.71 -6.83
CA THR A 283 -22.87 10.84 -7.22
C THR A 283 -23.03 10.53 -8.71
N PRO A 284 -23.65 9.35 -9.03
CA PRO A 284 -24.03 8.26 -8.12
C PRO A 284 -22.81 7.56 -7.49
N PRO A 285 -23.00 6.79 -6.38
CA PRO A 285 -21.90 6.02 -5.80
C PRO A 285 -21.27 5.05 -6.81
N LEU A 286 -19.94 4.98 -6.84
CA LEU A 286 -19.18 4.24 -7.85
C LEU A 286 -19.22 2.72 -7.58
N THR A 287 -19.69 1.96 -8.56
CA THR A 287 -19.49 0.52 -8.68
C THR A 287 -18.01 0.27 -8.95
N THR A 288 -17.36 -0.62 -8.21
CA THR A 288 -15.90 -0.77 -8.29
C THR A 288 -15.46 -2.18 -7.88
N ILE A 289 -14.22 -2.51 -8.16
CA ILE A 289 -13.58 -3.74 -7.66
C ILE A 289 -12.88 -3.43 -6.34
N HIS A 290 -13.32 -4.10 -5.29
CA HIS A 290 -12.71 -3.97 -3.96
C HIS A 290 -11.38 -4.72 -3.88
N GLN A 291 -10.34 -4.02 -3.52
CA GLN A 291 -9.11 -4.59 -2.98
C GLN A 291 -9.18 -4.56 -1.45
N PRO A 292 -8.99 -5.69 -0.75
CA PRO A 292 -9.12 -5.74 0.70
C PRO A 292 -7.92 -5.06 1.40
N LYS A 293 -7.88 -3.73 1.38
CA LYS A 293 -6.74 -2.89 1.81
C LYS A 293 -6.36 -3.08 3.28
N ASP A 294 -7.35 -3.19 4.16
CA ASP A 294 -7.10 -3.42 5.60
C ASP A 294 -6.48 -4.82 5.82
N GLU A 295 -7.04 -5.86 5.16
CA GLU A 295 -6.49 -7.23 5.22
C GLU A 295 -5.10 -7.30 4.60
N LEU A 296 -4.88 -6.58 3.49
CA LEU A 296 -3.59 -6.49 2.82
C LEU A 296 -2.53 -5.89 3.75
N GLY A 297 -2.87 -4.79 4.44
CA GLY A 297 -1.99 -4.15 5.40
C GLY A 297 -1.65 -5.04 6.60
N GLU A 298 -2.65 -5.68 7.18
CA GLU A 298 -2.48 -6.61 8.29
C GLU A 298 -1.64 -7.82 7.88
N LEU A 299 -1.96 -8.45 6.75
CA LEU A 299 -1.25 -9.60 6.21
C LEU A 299 0.23 -9.27 5.94
N ALA A 300 0.50 -8.09 5.37
CA ALA A 300 1.86 -7.65 5.09
C ALA A 300 2.71 -7.53 6.36
N ILE A 301 2.14 -6.96 7.43
CA ILE A 301 2.81 -6.84 8.71
C ILE A 301 2.98 -8.22 9.38
N ASP A 302 1.97 -9.08 9.32
CA ASP A 302 2.07 -10.44 9.87
C ASP A 302 3.18 -11.25 9.20
N VAL A 303 3.25 -11.22 7.87
CA VAL A 303 4.30 -11.90 7.11
C VAL A 303 5.67 -11.32 7.48
N LEU A 304 5.79 -9.99 7.53
CA LEU A 304 7.05 -9.33 7.84
C LEU A 304 7.54 -9.64 9.25
N ILE A 305 6.68 -9.57 10.26
CA ILE A 305 7.06 -9.86 11.67
C ILE A 305 7.42 -11.34 11.84
N ARG A 306 6.71 -12.26 11.18
CA ARG A 306 7.11 -13.67 11.16
C ARG A 306 8.51 -13.84 10.57
N ARG A 307 8.83 -13.15 9.49
CA ARG A 307 10.16 -13.19 8.87
C ARG A 307 11.24 -12.58 9.77
N ILE A 308 10.95 -11.50 10.48
CA ILE A 308 11.87 -10.90 11.48
C ILE A 308 12.18 -11.89 12.60
N THR A 309 11.17 -12.61 13.09
CA THR A 309 11.33 -13.55 14.20
C THR A 309 11.86 -14.92 13.80
N GLN A 310 11.61 -15.32 12.55
CA GLN A 310 11.98 -16.61 11.98
C GLN A 310 12.58 -16.45 10.57
N PRO A 311 13.84 -16.00 10.46
CA PRO A 311 14.46 -15.65 9.17
C PRO A 311 14.56 -16.82 8.15
N THR A 312 14.51 -18.07 8.63
CA THR A 312 14.66 -19.28 7.81
C THR A 312 13.35 -19.81 7.20
N LEU A 313 12.23 -19.11 7.41
CA LEU A 313 10.95 -19.50 6.78
C LEU A 313 11.07 -19.50 5.25
N GLN A 314 10.35 -20.42 4.61
CA GLN A 314 10.24 -20.41 3.15
C GLN A 314 9.54 -19.12 2.67
N GLN A 315 9.97 -18.66 1.50
CA GLN A 315 9.35 -17.52 0.83
C GLN A 315 7.85 -17.77 0.62
N GLN A 316 7.04 -16.76 0.90
CA GLN A 316 5.59 -16.79 0.68
C GLN A 316 5.22 -15.97 -0.54
N ARG A 317 4.28 -16.49 -1.32
CA ARG A 317 3.61 -15.77 -2.41
C ARG A 317 2.12 -15.87 -2.18
N LEU A 318 1.52 -14.77 -1.76
CA LEU A 318 0.12 -14.68 -1.39
C LEU A 318 -0.63 -13.86 -2.43
N GLN A 319 -1.79 -14.34 -2.83
CA GLN A 319 -2.64 -13.63 -3.77
C GLN A 319 -4.01 -13.40 -3.13
N LEU A 320 -4.44 -12.14 -3.11
CA LEU A 320 -5.75 -11.73 -2.63
C LEU A 320 -6.77 -11.82 -3.77
N THR A 321 -8.02 -12.09 -3.42
CA THR A 321 -9.11 -12.20 -4.39
C THR A 321 -9.91 -10.90 -4.40
N PRO A 322 -9.97 -10.18 -5.53
CA PRO A 322 -10.79 -8.99 -5.66
C PRO A 322 -12.28 -9.33 -5.65
N ILE A 323 -13.10 -8.41 -5.16
CA ILE A 323 -14.56 -8.55 -5.03
C ILE A 323 -15.25 -7.40 -5.74
N LEU A 324 -16.32 -7.68 -6.51
CA LEU A 324 -17.15 -6.64 -7.09
C LEU A 324 -18.03 -5.98 -6.01
N MET A 325 -17.97 -4.65 -5.94
CA MET A 325 -18.83 -3.80 -5.10
C MET A 325 -19.84 -3.09 -5.99
N GLU A 326 -21.03 -3.64 -6.10
CA GLU A 326 -22.11 -3.06 -6.89
C GLU A 326 -22.71 -1.84 -6.18
N ARG A 327 -22.81 -0.70 -6.90
CA ARG A 327 -23.42 0.55 -6.46
C ARG A 327 -24.26 1.15 -7.59
N GLY A 328 -24.29 2.48 -7.71
CA GLY A 328 -25.22 3.16 -8.61
C GLY A 328 -24.64 3.63 -9.95
N SER A 329 -23.38 3.37 -10.27
CA SER A 329 -22.72 3.94 -11.45
C SER A 329 -22.71 3.03 -12.68
N ALA A 330 -23.13 1.78 -12.53
CA ALA A 330 -23.15 0.81 -13.63
C ALA A 330 -24.22 -0.27 -13.41
#